data_1db8eb31373593f0fd4d626b27cf9256
#
_entry.id   1db8eb31373593f0fd4d626b27cf9256
#
_cell.length_a   1.000
_cell.length_b   1.000
_cell.length_c   1.000
_cell.angle_alpha   90.00
_cell.angle_beta   90.00
_cell.angle_gamma   90.00
#
_symmetry.space_group_name_H-M   'P 1'
#
loop_
_entity.id
_entity.type
_entity.pdbx_description
1 polymer ?
#
loop_
_entity_poly.entity_id
_entity_poly.type
_entity_poly.pdbx_seq_one_letter_code
_entity_poly.pdbx_strand_id
1 'polypeptide(L)'
;PYLKCNAYIQYLLDNNEKFLQPLRKRGTKIVLGILSNGDITGVAQLSKQGAKDFARELAQYCKAYNLDGVCFDDEYEGAYDPNNPALTEPSEEAAARLCYETKQAMPDKIVAVYALRRMYSSKATVVDGVTIKNWIDIVVGDYGRDPSQVPYGDLTSKECSGQSMEFVRGTGGDLQGQRLINQGSGWFVGFSPKPENYSNVFRRLSD
;
A
#
# COMPACT_ATOMS: atom_id res chain seq x y z
N PRO A 1 -10.19 -4.64 14.96
CA PRO A 1 -8.84 -4.24 14.56
C PRO A 1 -8.65 -2.75 14.81
N TYR A 2 -7.45 -2.34 15.09
CA TYR A 2 -7.08 -0.93 15.23
C TYR A 2 -5.65 -0.71 14.75
N LEU A 3 -5.37 0.50 14.26
CA LEU A 3 -4.05 0.89 13.81
C LEU A 3 -3.11 1.09 14.99
N LYS A 4 -1.93 0.49 14.92
CA LYS A 4 -0.85 0.69 15.88
C LYS A 4 0.42 1.05 15.12
N CYS A 5 0.83 2.29 15.23
CA CYS A 5 2.11 2.71 14.68
C CYS A 5 3.26 2.20 15.55
N ASN A 6 4.34 1.73 14.93
CA ASN A 6 5.58 1.51 15.66
C ASN A 6 6.19 2.86 16.08
N ALA A 7 7.16 2.81 17.03
CA ALA A 7 7.74 4.02 17.60
C ALA A 7 8.36 4.97 16.55
N TYR A 8 8.96 4.43 15.49
CA TYR A 8 9.56 5.25 14.42
C TYR A 8 8.51 5.95 13.58
N ILE A 9 7.46 5.24 13.18
CA ILE A 9 6.35 5.82 12.43
C ILE A 9 5.63 6.86 13.27
N GLN A 10 5.34 6.54 14.56
CA GLN A 10 4.71 7.51 15.45
C GLN A 10 5.56 8.77 15.61
N TYR A 11 6.87 8.64 15.77
CA TYR A 11 7.78 9.79 15.82
C TYR A 11 7.71 10.67 14.56
N LEU A 12 7.67 10.04 13.37
CA LEU A 12 7.52 10.80 12.11
C LEU A 12 6.18 11.51 12.03
N LEU A 13 5.11 10.87 12.46
CA LEU A 13 3.76 11.45 12.48
C LEU A 13 3.66 12.61 13.48
N ASP A 14 4.20 12.46 14.69
CA ASP A 14 4.23 13.49 15.72
C ASP A 14 5.08 14.70 15.31
N ASN A 15 6.08 14.48 14.46
CA ASN A 15 6.92 15.54 13.89
C ASN A 15 6.61 15.80 12.41
N ASN A 16 5.38 15.61 12.00
CA ASN A 16 4.89 15.68 10.63
C ASN A 16 5.30 16.99 9.91
N GLU A 17 5.10 18.14 10.54
CA GLU A 17 5.45 19.45 9.97
C GLU A 17 6.95 19.58 9.66
N LYS A 18 7.79 18.91 10.44
CA LYS A 18 9.25 18.95 10.26
C LYS A 18 9.73 18.01 9.16
N PHE A 19 9.16 16.79 9.06
CA PHE A 19 9.71 15.74 8.22
C PHE A 19 8.86 15.44 6.98
N LEU A 20 7.53 15.39 7.12
CA LEU A 20 6.65 14.93 6.05
C LEU A 20 6.11 16.07 5.19
N GLN A 21 5.68 17.18 5.79
CA GLN A 21 5.11 18.29 5.04
C GLN A 21 6.10 18.97 4.07
N PRO A 22 7.41 19.08 4.36
CA PRO A 22 8.37 19.57 3.37
C PRO A 22 8.46 18.69 2.11
N LEU A 23 8.31 17.36 2.25
CA LEU A 23 8.27 16.45 1.11
C LEU A 23 7.00 16.67 0.28
N ARG A 24 5.85 16.81 0.92
CA ARG A 24 4.58 17.10 0.23
C ARG A 24 4.62 18.42 -0.54
N LYS A 25 5.23 19.46 0.03
CA LYS A 25 5.43 20.76 -0.64
C LYS A 25 6.26 20.65 -1.93
N ARG A 26 7.07 19.59 -2.05
CA ARG A 26 7.83 19.25 -3.27
C ARG A 26 7.06 18.35 -4.24
N GLY A 27 5.79 18.03 -3.95
CA GLY A 27 4.96 17.15 -4.76
C GLY A 27 5.02 15.68 -4.39
N THR A 28 5.84 15.27 -3.40
CA THR A 28 5.89 13.89 -2.92
C THR A 28 4.59 13.51 -2.23
N LYS A 29 4.03 12.36 -2.59
CA LYS A 29 2.88 11.77 -1.90
C LYS A 29 3.35 10.95 -0.70
N ILE A 30 2.69 11.12 0.42
CA ILE A 30 3.00 10.40 1.66
C ILE A 30 1.86 9.44 1.95
N VAL A 31 2.14 8.15 1.83
CA VAL A 31 1.19 7.09 2.15
C VAL A 31 1.67 6.29 3.35
N LEU A 32 0.74 5.83 4.19
CA LEU A 32 1.05 5.00 5.35
C LEU A 32 1.05 3.53 4.94
N GLY A 33 2.15 2.83 5.14
CA GLY A 33 2.24 1.38 4.95
C GLY A 33 1.50 0.65 6.07
N ILE A 34 0.60 -0.25 5.71
CA ILE A 34 -0.24 -1.02 6.62
C ILE A 34 0.05 -2.50 6.43
N LEU A 35 0.56 -3.14 7.45
CA LEU A 35 0.78 -4.59 7.48
C LEU A 35 0.51 -5.14 8.89
N SER A 36 0.39 -6.45 9.01
CA SER A 36 0.36 -7.11 10.32
C SER A 36 1.75 -7.08 10.97
N ASN A 37 1.80 -7.12 12.28
CA ASN A 37 3.05 -7.15 13.06
C ASN A 37 3.25 -8.47 13.81
N GLY A 38 2.64 -9.55 13.33
CA GLY A 38 2.65 -10.86 13.99
C GLY A 38 1.49 -11.10 14.95
N ASP A 39 0.59 -10.13 15.07
CA ASP A 39 -0.69 -10.30 15.80
C ASP A 39 -1.68 -11.15 15.00
N ILE A 40 -2.81 -11.46 15.63
CA ILE A 40 -3.89 -12.27 15.04
C ILE A 40 -4.62 -11.58 13.88
N THR A 41 -4.38 -10.30 13.67
CA THR A 41 -5.08 -9.52 12.65
C THR A 41 -4.17 -9.13 11.49
N GLY A 42 -4.52 -9.56 10.29
CA GLY A 42 -3.89 -9.14 9.04
C GLY A 42 -4.84 -8.35 8.14
N VAL A 43 -4.30 -7.74 7.10
CA VAL A 43 -5.07 -6.93 6.14
C VAL A 43 -6.05 -7.76 5.31
N ALA A 44 -5.81 -9.05 5.16
CA ALA A 44 -6.66 -10.00 4.43
C ALA A 44 -7.57 -10.84 5.33
N GLN A 45 -7.80 -10.43 6.58
CA GLN A 45 -8.54 -11.19 7.61
C GLN A 45 -9.73 -10.42 8.20
N LEU A 46 -10.10 -9.29 7.63
CA LEU A 46 -11.18 -8.48 8.17
C LEU A 46 -12.53 -8.90 7.60
N SER A 47 -13.53 -9.08 8.47
CA SER A 47 -14.91 -9.20 8.02
C SER A 47 -15.38 -7.92 7.35
N LYS A 48 -16.52 -7.95 6.66
CA LYS A 48 -17.08 -6.74 6.04
C LYS A 48 -17.22 -5.59 7.05
N GLN A 49 -17.67 -5.88 8.26
CA GLN A 49 -17.81 -4.86 9.31
C GLN A 49 -16.43 -4.41 9.83
N GLY A 50 -15.52 -5.36 10.08
CA GLY A 50 -14.16 -5.05 10.51
C GLY A 50 -13.39 -4.19 9.50
N ALA A 51 -13.56 -4.46 8.21
CA ALA A 51 -12.98 -3.66 7.15
C ALA A 51 -13.53 -2.22 7.13
N LYS A 52 -14.86 -2.04 7.31
CA LYS A 52 -15.48 -0.71 7.40
C LYS A 52 -14.98 0.09 8.60
N ASP A 53 -14.87 -0.56 9.75
CA ASP A 53 -14.44 0.10 10.98
C ASP A 53 -12.98 0.52 10.88
N PHE A 54 -12.12 -0.35 10.35
CA PHE A 54 -10.71 -0.05 10.13
C PHE A 54 -10.51 1.01 9.06
N ALA A 55 -11.27 0.97 7.97
CA ALA A 55 -11.23 2.00 6.92
C ALA A 55 -11.55 3.40 7.47
N ARG A 56 -12.53 3.52 8.38
CA ARG A 56 -12.85 4.79 9.05
C ARG A 56 -11.71 5.27 9.94
N GLU A 57 -11.05 4.36 10.65
CA GLU A 57 -9.86 4.69 11.44
C GLU A 57 -8.71 5.19 10.56
N LEU A 58 -8.41 4.51 9.45
CA LEU A 58 -7.41 4.94 8.48
C LEU A 58 -7.72 6.33 7.91
N ALA A 59 -8.99 6.60 7.59
CA ALA A 59 -9.41 7.91 7.11
C ALA A 59 -9.18 9.02 8.17
N GLN A 60 -9.42 8.73 9.46
CA GLN A 60 -9.12 9.66 10.55
C GLN A 60 -7.62 9.93 10.67
N TYR A 61 -6.77 8.90 10.58
CA TYR A 61 -5.32 9.05 10.57
C TYR A 61 -4.83 9.88 9.38
N CYS A 62 -5.28 9.55 8.18
CA CYS A 62 -4.91 10.31 6.99
C CYS A 62 -5.31 11.79 7.12
N LYS A 63 -6.45 12.09 7.71
CA LYS A 63 -6.90 13.46 7.98
C LYS A 63 -6.06 14.14 9.05
N ALA A 64 -5.83 13.47 10.19
CA ALA A 64 -5.12 14.05 11.35
C ALA A 64 -3.67 14.41 11.02
N TYR A 65 -2.99 13.57 10.23
CA TYR A 65 -1.58 13.76 9.87
C TYR A 65 -1.38 14.30 8.45
N ASN A 66 -2.46 14.71 7.77
CA ASN A 66 -2.41 15.21 6.40
C ASN A 66 -1.64 14.27 5.45
N LEU A 67 -1.97 12.97 5.50
CA LEU A 67 -1.40 11.95 4.62
C LEU A 67 -2.17 11.87 3.30
N ASP A 68 -1.50 11.37 2.27
CA ASP A 68 -2.10 11.23 0.94
C ASP A 68 -2.83 9.90 0.74
N GLY A 69 -2.68 8.94 1.65
CA GLY A 69 -3.35 7.64 1.59
C GLY A 69 -2.65 6.53 2.35
N VAL A 70 -2.92 5.30 1.94
CA VAL A 70 -2.37 4.08 2.55
C VAL A 70 -1.87 3.11 1.48
N CYS A 71 -0.95 2.22 1.88
CA CYS A 71 -0.48 1.10 1.07
C CYS A 71 -0.58 -0.18 1.89
N PHE A 72 -1.40 -1.14 1.45
CA PHE A 72 -1.61 -2.41 2.13
C PHE A 72 -0.58 -3.45 1.71
N ASP A 73 -0.06 -4.18 2.71
CA ASP A 73 0.87 -5.29 2.54
C ASP A 73 0.38 -6.50 3.35
N ASP A 74 0.23 -7.65 2.71
CA ASP A 74 -0.31 -8.87 3.34
C ASP A 74 0.83 -9.76 3.84
N GLU A 75 1.39 -9.39 4.98
CA GLU A 75 2.47 -10.14 5.65
C GLU A 75 2.25 -10.24 7.15
N TYR A 76 2.90 -11.23 7.76
CA TYR A 76 3.06 -11.40 9.22
C TYR A 76 1.74 -11.53 10.02
N GLU A 77 0.67 -11.95 9.38
CA GLU A 77 -0.57 -12.24 10.10
C GLU A 77 -0.44 -13.52 10.95
N GLY A 78 -1.12 -13.50 12.10
CA GLY A 78 -1.33 -14.69 12.94
C GLY A 78 -2.56 -15.49 12.52
N ALA A 79 -2.89 -16.54 13.29
CA ALA A 79 -4.15 -17.26 13.13
C ALA A 79 -5.32 -16.33 13.47
N TYR A 80 -6.37 -16.34 12.65
CA TYR A 80 -7.55 -15.55 12.96
C TYR A 80 -8.36 -16.18 14.12
N ASP A 81 -9.03 -15.33 14.89
CA ASP A 81 -9.95 -15.77 15.94
C ASP A 81 -11.38 -15.85 15.39
N PRO A 82 -11.98 -17.05 15.26
CA PRO A 82 -13.34 -17.21 14.72
C PRO A 82 -14.42 -16.63 15.65
N ASN A 83 -14.10 -16.34 16.90
CA ASN A 83 -15.04 -15.72 17.85
C ASN A 83 -15.06 -14.19 17.77
N ASN A 84 -14.13 -13.59 17.01
CA ASN A 84 -14.08 -12.15 16.84
C ASN A 84 -14.88 -11.75 15.58
N PRO A 85 -16.04 -11.07 15.74
CA PRO A 85 -16.92 -10.73 14.62
C PRO A 85 -16.30 -9.72 13.63
N ALA A 86 -15.22 -9.06 14.02
CA ALA A 86 -14.47 -8.17 13.13
C ALA A 86 -13.54 -8.91 12.18
N LEU A 87 -13.33 -10.23 12.38
CA LEU A 87 -12.41 -11.05 11.60
C LEU A 87 -13.15 -12.09 10.76
N THR A 88 -12.46 -12.59 9.76
CA THR A 88 -12.86 -13.72 8.91
C THR A 88 -11.64 -14.55 8.53
N GLU A 89 -11.84 -15.69 7.94
CA GLU A 89 -10.73 -16.45 7.36
C GLU A 89 -9.97 -15.60 6.34
N PRO A 90 -8.63 -15.70 6.33
CA PRO A 90 -7.82 -14.96 5.38
C PRO A 90 -8.16 -15.30 3.94
N SER A 91 -8.51 -14.29 3.14
CA SER A 91 -8.88 -14.50 1.74
C SER A 91 -8.57 -13.26 0.87
N GLU A 92 -8.54 -13.50 -0.44
CA GLU A 92 -8.41 -12.43 -1.44
C GLU A 92 -9.62 -11.50 -1.40
N GLU A 93 -10.81 -12.04 -1.13
CA GLU A 93 -12.06 -11.29 -1.00
C GLU A 93 -12.03 -10.36 0.23
N ALA A 94 -11.45 -10.81 1.34
CA ALA A 94 -11.27 -9.97 2.53
C ALA A 94 -10.25 -8.85 2.27
N ALA A 95 -9.15 -9.13 1.57
CA ALA A 95 -8.18 -8.12 1.14
C ALA A 95 -8.83 -7.07 0.21
N ALA A 96 -9.55 -7.52 -0.82
CA ALA A 96 -10.28 -6.64 -1.73
C ALA A 96 -11.35 -5.81 -0.99
N ARG A 97 -12.06 -6.42 -0.05
CA ARG A 97 -13.06 -5.74 0.78
C ARG A 97 -12.43 -4.60 1.57
N LEU A 98 -11.27 -4.82 2.20
CA LEU A 98 -10.59 -3.75 2.94
C LEU A 98 -10.21 -2.58 2.02
N CYS A 99 -9.63 -2.85 0.86
CA CYS A 99 -9.28 -1.81 -0.12
C CYS A 99 -10.51 -1.02 -0.56
N TYR A 100 -11.59 -1.71 -0.90
CA TYR A 100 -12.86 -1.08 -1.29
C TYR A 100 -13.42 -0.19 -0.17
N GLU A 101 -13.58 -0.70 1.04
CA GLU A 101 -14.12 0.07 2.17
C GLU A 101 -13.22 1.27 2.52
N THR A 102 -11.91 1.11 2.36
CA THR A 102 -10.95 2.21 2.55
C THR A 102 -11.16 3.30 1.52
N LYS A 103 -11.34 2.94 0.25
CA LYS A 103 -11.64 3.92 -0.81
C LYS A 103 -12.99 4.61 -0.60
N GLN A 104 -13.99 3.89 -0.09
CA GLN A 104 -15.29 4.49 0.26
C GLN A 104 -15.15 5.49 1.44
N ALA A 105 -14.32 5.18 2.44
CA ALA A 105 -14.12 6.04 3.60
C ALA A 105 -13.27 7.31 3.29
N MET A 106 -12.43 7.25 2.28
CA MET A 106 -11.54 8.36 1.87
C MET A 106 -11.35 8.41 0.35
N PRO A 107 -12.38 8.79 -0.42
CA PRO A 107 -12.40 8.69 -1.88
C PRO A 107 -11.31 9.50 -2.58
N ASP A 108 -10.87 10.60 -1.99
CA ASP A 108 -9.84 11.49 -2.54
C ASP A 108 -8.41 11.08 -2.16
N LYS A 109 -8.26 9.98 -1.40
CA LYS A 109 -6.96 9.49 -0.95
C LYS A 109 -6.50 8.29 -1.77
N ILE A 110 -5.21 8.07 -1.76
CA ILE A 110 -4.57 6.94 -2.45
C ILE A 110 -4.83 5.66 -1.67
N VAL A 111 -5.32 4.65 -2.36
CA VAL A 111 -5.33 3.27 -1.90
C VAL A 111 -4.38 2.48 -2.79
N ALA A 112 -3.22 2.14 -2.23
CA ALA A 112 -2.21 1.34 -2.89
C ALA A 112 -2.13 -0.06 -2.29
N VAL A 113 -1.65 -1.01 -3.04
CA VAL A 113 -1.36 -2.38 -2.57
C VAL A 113 0.05 -2.79 -2.97
N TYR A 114 0.74 -3.47 -2.06
CA TYR A 114 1.93 -4.22 -2.36
C TYR A 114 1.53 -5.60 -2.87
N ALA A 115 1.98 -5.96 -4.07
CA ALA A 115 1.50 -7.16 -4.77
C ALA A 115 2.12 -8.44 -4.19
N LEU A 116 1.76 -8.76 -2.96
CA LEU A 116 2.23 -9.92 -2.22
C LEU A 116 1.04 -10.71 -1.66
N ARG A 117 1.14 -12.03 -1.65
CA ARG A 117 0.15 -12.97 -1.11
C ARG A 117 -1.27 -12.67 -1.60
N ARG A 118 -2.22 -12.39 -0.70
CA ARG A 118 -3.63 -12.15 -1.04
C ARG A 118 -3.90 -10.77 -1.65
N MET A 119 -2.97 -9.82 -1.48
CA MET A 119 -2.98 -8.57 -2.24
C MET A 119 -2.55 -8.77 -3.71
N TYR A 120 -1.99 -9.94 -4.04
CA TYR A 120 -1.65 -10.37 -5.38
C TYR A 120 -2.75 -11.29 -5.94
N SER A 121 -3.92 -10.73 -6.22
CA SER A 121 -5.08 -11.50 -6.65
C SER A 121 -5.58 -11.12 -8.04
N SER A 122 -5.77 -12.15 -8.88
CA SER A 122 -6.49 -12.03 -10.14
C SER A 122 -8.00 -12.29 -10.01
N LYS A 123 -8.49 -12.67 -8.83
CA LYS A 123 -9.86 -13.18 -8.64
C LYS A 123 -10.79 -12.18 -7.98
N ALA A 124 -10.34 -11.51 -6.93
CA ALA A 124 -11.15 -10.57 -6.16
C ALA A 124 -11.11 -9.16 -6.74
N THR A 125 -11.51 -8.99 -7.99
CA THR A 125 -11.45 -7.71 -8.70
C THR A 125 -12.77 -6.95 -8.76
N VAL A 126 -13.81 -7.49 -8.12
CA VAL A 126 -15.14 -6.85 -8.01
C VAL A 126 -15.65 -6.98 -6.58
N VAL A 127 -16.03 -5.86 -5.99
CA VAL A 127 -16.62 -5.79 -4.65
C VAL A 127 -17.94 -5.02 -4.73
N ASP A 128 -19.03 -5.65 -4.25
CA ASP A 128 -20.38 -5.08 -4.30
C ASP A 128 -20.77 -4.53 -5.70
N GLY A 129 -20.32 -5.19 -6.79
CA GLY A 129 -20.56 -4.79 -8.16
C GLY A 129 -19.63 -3.68 -8.70
N VAL A 130 -18.69 -3.20 -7.89
CA VAL A 130 -17.73 -2.15 -8.25
C VAL A 130 -16.38 -2.78 -8.61
N THR A 131 -15.85 -2.45 -9.79
CA THR A 131 -14.59 -3.02 -10.28
C THR A 131 -13.38 -2.37 -9.60
N ILE A 132 -12.27 -3.10 -9.59
CA ILE A 132 -11.02 -2.77 -8.89
C ILE A 132 -10.47 -1.38 -9.26
N LYS A 133 -10.66 -0.93 -10.48
CA LYS A 133 -10.23 0.40 -10.96
C LYS A 133 -10.83 1.56 -10.17
N ASN A 134 -11.94 1.34 -9.47
CA ASN A 134 -12.62 2.34 -8.68
C ASN A 134 -12.16 2.36 -7.20
N TRP A 135 -11.32 1.42 -6.78
CA TRP A 135 -10.91 1.32 -5.39
C TRP A 135 -9.42 0.98 -5.17
N ILE A 136 -8.65 0.77 -6.24
CA ILE A 136 -7.18 0.73 -6.22
C ILE A 136 -6.64 1.81 -7.15
N ASP A 137 -5.71 2.61 -6.64
CA ASP A 137 -5.03 3.64 -7.41
C ASP A 137 -3.65 3.15 -7.91
N ILE A 138 -2.94 2.37 -7.09
CA ILE A 138 -1.57 1.92 -7.38
C ILE A 138 -1.36 0.48 -6.92
N VAL A 139 -0.79 -0.33 -7.79
CA VAL A 139 -0.22 -1.64 -7.46
C VAL A 139 1.29 -1.54 -7.51
N VAL A 140 1.95 -1.89 -6.41
CA VAL A 140 3.42 -1.92 -6.28
C VAL A 140 3.88 -3.37 -6.39
N GLY A 141 4.76 -3.65 -7.36
CA GLY A 141 5.29 -5.01 -7.58
C GLY A 141 6.22 -5.47 -6.46
N ASP A 142 6.06 -6.72 -6.05
CA ASP A 142 6.87 -7.36 -5.03
C ASP A 142 8.34 -7.50 -5.46
N TYR A 143 9.28 -6.99 -4.68
CA TYR A 143 10.73 -7.08 -4.84
C TYR A 143 11.24 -6.91 -6.29
N GLY A 144 10.80 -5.85 -6.95
CA GLY A 144 11.19 -5.57 -8.33
C GLY A 144 10.45 -6.38 -9.39
N ARG A 145 9.43 -7.15 -9.01
CA ARG A 145 8.51 -7.76 -9.96
C ARG A 145 7.79 -6.66 -10.75
N ASP A 146 7.60 -6.91 -12.02
CA ASP A 146 6.85 -6.00 -12.87
C ASP A 146 5.34 -6.15 -12.64
N PRO A 147 4.66 -5.21 -11.97
CA PRO A 147 3.24 -5.31 -11.70
C PRO A 147 2.38 -5.13 -12.95
N SER A 148 2.92 -4.56 -14.03
CA SER A 148 2.18 -4.38 -15.28
C SER A 148 1.83 -5.69 -15.99
N GLN A 149 2.47 -6.79 -15.59
CA GLN A 149 2.20 -8.13 -16.09
C GLN A 149 1.16 -8.89 -15.24
N VAL A 150 0.67 -8.28 -14.19
CA VAL A 150 -0.32 -8.90 -13.29
C VAL A 150 -1.73 -8.60 -13.80
N PRO A 151 -2.56 -9.60 -14.03
CA PRO A 151 -3.94 -9.41 -14.47
C PRO A 151 -4.82 -9.01 -13.28
N TYR A 152 -4.87 -7.72 -12.94
CA TYR A 152 -5.73 -7.16 -11.91
C TYR A 152 -7.04 -6.61 -12.49
N GLY A 153 -7.90 -7.47 -13.00
CA GLY A 153 -9.20 -7.03 -13.50
C GLY A 153 -9.09 -5.99 -14.62
N ASP A 154 -9.69 -4.83 -14.41
CA ASP A 154 -9.71 -3.70 -15.37
C ASP A 154 -8.63 -2.63 -15.11
N LEU A 155 -7.65 -2.90 -14.24
CA LEU A 155 -6.49 -2.03 -14.06
C LEU A 155 -5.62 -1.99 -15.33
N THR A 156 -5.05 -0.81 -15.59
CA THR A 156 -4.14 -0.60 -16.71
C THR A 156 -2.68 -0.59 -16.23
N SER A 157 -1.73 -0.52 -17.16
CA SER A 157 -0.31 -0.38 -16.84
C SER A 157 0.00 0.88 -16.01
N LYS A 158 -0.87 1.88 -16.05
CA LYS A 158 -0.73 3.10 -15.24
C LYS A 158 -0.93 2.81 -13.75
N GLU A 159 -2.00 2.12 -13.39
CA GLU A 159 -2.26 1.71 -12.01
C GLU A 159 -1.26 0.64 -11.56
N CYS A 160 -0.89 -0.29 -12.45
CA CYS A 160 0.07 -1.37 -12.19
C CYS A 160 1.51 -0.93 -12.47
N SER A 161 1.94 0.22 -11.97
CA SER A 161 3.22 0.83 -12.30
C SER A 161 4.11 1.14 -11.10
N GLY A 162 3.69 0.76 -9.90
CA GLY A 162 4.50 0.92 -8.71
C GLY A 162 5.69 -0.05 -8.70
N GLN A 163 6.86 0.44 -8.31
CA GLN A 163 8.09 -0.35 -8.22
C GLN A 163 8.55 -0.42 -6.77
N SER A 164 8.82 -1.61 -6.27
CA SER A 164 9.55 -1.80 -5.04
C SER A 164 11.04 -2.01 -5.30
N MET A 165 11.87 -1.51 -4.40
CA MET A 165 13.32 -1.68 -4.43
C MET A 165 13.82 -2.12 -3.07
N GLU A 166 14.48 -3.27 -3.03
CA GLU A 166 15.13 -3.81 -1.85
C GLU A 166 16.65 -3.59 -1.96
N PHE A 167 17.12 -2.51 -1.37
CA PHE A 167 18.52 -2.11 -1.51
C PHE A 167 19.52 -3.08 -0.87
N VAL A 168 19.12 -3.75 0.20
CA VAL A 168 19.99 -4.70 0.89
C VAL A 168 20.23 -5.96 0.05
N ARG A 169 19.21 -6.40 -0.66
CA ARG A 169 19.26 -7.61 -1.49
C ARG A 169 19.66 -7.31 -2.95
N GLY A 170 19.76 -6.04 -3.31
CA GLY A 170 20.02 -5.64 -4.69
C GLY A 170 18.90 -5.99 -5.67
N THR A 171 17.69 -6.19 -5.19
CA THR A 171 16.50 -6.44 -6.00
C THR A 171 15.73 -5.16 -6.29
N GLY A 172 15.05 -5.11 -7.41
CA GLY A 172 14.37 -3.91 -7.87
C GLY A 172 15.25 -3.20 -8.89
N GLY A 173 15.14 -3.63 -10.14
CA GLY A 173 16.04 -3.16 -11.18
C GLY A 173 15.83 -1.70 -11.54
N ASP A 174 16.90 -0.96 -11.55
CA ASP A 174 17.00 0.41 -12.07
C ASP A 174 16.36 0.57 -13.46
N LEU A 175 16.50 -0.47 -14.29
CA LEU A 175 15.96 -0.49 -15.66
C LEU A 175 14.44 -0.63 -15.70
N GLN A 176 13.85 -1.36 -14.75
CA GLN A 176 12.40 -1.46 -14.66
C GLN A 176 11.79 -0.13 -14.17
N GLY A 177 12.42 0.53 -13.21
CA GLY A 177 12.01 1.84 -12.75
C GLY A 177 11.91 2.84 -13.89
N GLN A 178 12.92 2.94 -14.74
CA GLN A 178 12.90 3.85 -15.89
C GLN A 178 11.79 3.50 -16.89
N ARG A 179 11.57 2.21 -17.14
CA ARG A 179 10.46 1.77 -18.00
C ARG A 179 9.10 2.17 -17.42
N LEU A 180 8.90 1.99 -16.12
CA LEU A 180 7.66 2.36 -15.45
C LEU A 180 7.43 3.87 -15.46
N ILE A 181 8.47 4.67 -15.28
CA ILE A 181 8.42 6.14 -15.43
C ILE A 181 7.98 6.50 -16.85
N ASN A 182 8.59 5.90 -17.86
CA ASN A 182 8.24 6.13 -19.26
C ASN A 182 6.80 5.71 -19.59
N GLN A 183 6.20 4.82 -18.80
CA GLN A 183 4.79 4.44 -18.87
C GLN A 183 3.86 5.35 -18.05
N GLY A 184 4.39 6.43 -17.46
CA GLY A 184 3.63 7.36 -16.64
C GLY A 184 3.59 7.02 -15.15
N SER A 185 4.46 6.11 -14.70
CA SER A 185 4.65 5.77 -13.30
C SER A 185 5.68 6.68 -12.64
N GLY A 186 5.53 6.90 -11.37
CA GLY A 186 6.50 7.58 -10.53
C GLY A 186 6.46 7.05 -9.10
N TRP A 187 5.94 5.84 -8.92
CA TRP A 187 5.75 5.25 -7.60
C TRP A 187 6.88 4.30 -7.27
N PHE A 188 7.57 4.59 -6.17
CA PHE A 188 8.66 3.78 -5.65
C PHE A 188 8.48 3.53 -4.16
N VAL A 189 8.71 2.29 -3.77
CA VAL A 189 8.81 1.88 -2.37
C VAL A 189 10.22 1.34 -2.16
N GLY A 190 11.00 2.01 -1.32
CA GLY A 190 12.34 1.58 -0.97
C GLY A 190 12.38 0.95 0.42
N PHE A 191 13.02 -0.20 0.54
CA PHE A 191 13.23 -0.89 1.81
C PHE A 191 14.68 -0.78 2.28
N SER A 192 14.86 -0.67 3.60
CA SER A 192 16.18 -0.66 4.26
C SER A 192 17.15 0.35 3.63
N PRO A 193 16.79 1.62 3.58
CA PRO A 193 17.56 2.63 2.89
C PRO A 193 18.88 2.93 3.61
N LYS A 194 19.98 2.73 2.91
CA LYS A 194 21.25 3.35 3.28
C LYS A 194 21.49 4.54 2.37
N PRO A 195 21.91 5.71 2.89
CA PRO A 195 22.08 6.94 2.08
C PRO A 195 22.93 6.74 0.83
N GLU A 196 23.97 5.92 0.91
CA GLU A 196 24.86 5.57 -0.21
C GLU A 196 24.16 4.81 -1.34
N ASN A 197 23.06 4.13 -1.06
CA ASN A 197 22.30 3.36 -2.05
C ASN A 197 21.26 4.21 -2.80
N TYR A 198 20.89 5.37 -2.26
CA TYR A 198 19.90 6.27 -2.89
C TYR A 198 20.46 7.11 -4.03
N SER A 199 21.73 7.50 -3.96
CA SER A 199 22.30 8.45 -4.91
C SER A 199 22.23 7.97 -6.37
N ASN A 200 22.36 6.67 -6.60
CA ASN A 200 22.30 6.08 -7.94
C ASN A 200 20.86 5.97 -8.48
N VAL A 201 19.91 5.67 -7.63
CA VAL A 201 18.51 5.53 -8.02
C VAL A 201 17.90 6.91 -8.31
N PHE A 202 18.04 7.85 -7.39
CA PHE A 202 17.50 9.20 -7.57
C PHE A 202 18.14 9.97 -8.72
N ARG A 203 19.43 9.76 -9.00
CA ARG A 203 20.08 10.35 -10.16
C ARG A 203 19.49 9.86 -11.48
N ARG A 204 19.13 8.58 -11.57
CA ARG A 204 18.49 8.00 -12.78
C ARG A 204 17.01 8.35 -12.91
N LEU A 205 16.36 8.78 -11.83
CA LEU A 205 14.98 9.27 -11.86
C LEU A 205 14.90 10.74 -12.25
N SER A 206 16.01 11.48 -12.19
CA SER A 206 16.09 12.91 -12.51
C SER A 206 16.67 13.19 -13.91
N ASP A 207 17.24 12.19 -14.56
CA ASP A 207 17.75 12.24 -15.95
C ASP A 207 16.66 11.75 -16.93
#